data_8d8ab5a8ccde746bb18c8f156737e8d0
#
_entry.id   8d8ab5a8ccde746bb18c8f156737e8d0
#
_cell.length_a   1.000
_cell.length_b   1.000
_cell.length_c   1.000
_cell.angle_alpha   90.00
_cell.angle_beta   90.00
_cell.angle_gamma   90.00
#
_symmetry.space_group_name_H-M   'P 1'
#
loop_
_entity.id
_entity.type
_entity.pdbx_description
1 polymer ?
#
loop_
_entity_poly.entity_id
_entity_poly.type
_entity_poly.pdbx_seq_one_letter_code
_entity_poly.pdbx_strand_id
1 'polypeptide(L)'
;FTAATDYTALPADENISDPAISYLSPSMGGFSFMLGRTDGGTAENTIYGAKFTTDTAGATVTLKYATDEGDTGTATTNTSASSLGVVIGLGNATITMAQNEKDTGDTVTEALVGTGVGVSYVVSDSVTLTAYSASGDDDKDTTYELTDTGVGISYTVTPGMVLHVTHNDQDLKNGSTYTTSTSASRTSVNLNLTF
;
A
#
# COMPACT_ATOMS: atom_id res chain seq x y z
N PHE A 1 4.91 5.86 4.70
CA PHE A 1 3.81 4.87 4.64
C PHE A 1 2.52 5.66 4.45
N THR A 2 1.99 5.66 3.26
CA THR A 2 0.64 6.19 3.02
C THR A 2 -0.34 5.14 3.50
N ALA A 3 -1.29 5.54 4.34
CA ALA A 3 -2.26 4.66 4.96
C ALA A 3 -2.87 3.66 3.95
N ALA A 4 -3.15 2.45 4.41
CA ALA A 4 -3.69 1.31 3.65
C ALA A 4 -4.98 1.57 2.85
N THR A 5 -5.44 2.81 2.78
CA THR A 5 -6.65 3.21 2.07
C THR A 5 -6.47 3.43 0.58
N ASP A 6 -5.22 3.45 0.06
CA ASP A 6 -4.96 3.77 -1.36
C ASP A 6 -4.30 2.65 -2.14
N TYR A 7 -4.57 1.39 -1.79
CA TYR A 7 -4.19 0.25 -2.65
C TYR A 7 -5.11 0.10 -3.88
N THR A 8 -5.60 1.19 -4.42
CA THR A 8 -6.34 1.18 -5.70
C THR A 8 -5.41 1.15 -6.91
N ALA A 9 -4.17 1.56 -6.74
CA ALA A 9 -3.14 1.43 -7.75
C ALA A 9 -2.32 0.15 -7.49
N LEU A 10 -2.08 -0.64 -8.51
CA LEU A 10 -0.91 -1.51 -8.59
C LEU A 10 0.31 -0.62 -8.31
N PRO A 11 1.40 -1.13 -7.70
CA PRO A 11 2.58 -0.31 -7.48
C PRO A 11 3.00 0.30 -8.81
N ALA A 12 2.56 1.53 -9.04
CA ALA A 12 3.13 2.36 -10.07
C ALA A 12 4.40 2.91 -9.42
N ASP A 13 5.54 2.54 -9.94
CA ASP A 13 6.76 3.26 -9.66
C ASP A 13 6.51 4.73 -10.05
N GLU A 14 6.57 5.63 -9.07
CA GLU A 14 6.30 7.06 -9.27
C GLU A 14 7.35 7.75 -10.17
N ASN A 15 8.33 7.01 -10.66
CA ASN A 15 9.43 7.47 -11.50
C ASN A 15 9.57 6.69 -12.81
N ILE A 16 8.50 6.39 -13.52
CA ILE A 16 8.62 5.89 -14.89
C ILE A 16 9.06 7.05 -15.80
N SER A 17 10.33 7.42 -15.71
CA SER A 17 11.00 8.26 -16.73
C SER A 17 11.51 7.42 -17.90
N ASP A 18 11.49 6.10 -17.78
CA ASP A 18 12.04 5.16 -18.74
C ASP A 18 10.95 4.59 -19.66
N PRO A 19 11.30 4.19 -20.89
CA PRO A 19 10.35 3.58 -21.80
C PRO A 19 9.71 2.36 -21.16
N ALA A 20 8.40 2.39 -21.03
CA ALA A 20 7.62 1.30 -20.43
C ALA A 20 6.62 0.75 -21.45
N ILE A 21 6.46 -0.56 -21.45
CA ILE A 21 5.37 -1.23 -22.14
C ILE A 21 4.57 -2.02 -21.13
N SER A 22 3.25 -1.83 -21.12
CA SER A 22 2.38 -2.59 -20.23
C SER A 22 1.13 -3.06 -20.97
N TYR A 23 0.62 -4.20 -20.54
CA TYR A 23 -0.64 -4.76 -21.00
C TYR A 23 -1.54 -5.04 -19.81
N LEU A 24 -2.74 -4.50 -19.85
CA LEU A 24 -3.81 -4.79 -18.91
C LEU A 24 -4.89 -5.61 -19.63
N SER A 25 -5.18 -6.80 -19.12
CA SER A 25 -6.24 -7.63 -19.70
C SER A 25 -7.62 -7.04 -19.46
N PRO A 26 -8.59 -7.27 -20.36
CA PRO A 26 -10.00 -7.09 -20.02
C PRO A 26 -10.38 -7.93 -18.80
N SER A 27 -11.42 -7.49 -18.06
CA SER A 27 -11.97 -8.30 -16.98
C SER A 27 -12.75 -9.51 -17.55
N MET A 28 -12.43 -10.70 -17.08
CA MET A 28 -13.02 -11.96 -17.47
C MET A 28 -13.60 -12.66 -16.23
N GLY A 29 -14.91 -12.55 -16.01
CA GLY A 29 -15.56 -13.14 -14.83
C GLY A 29 -15.02 -12.58 -13.49
N GLY A 30 -14.69 -11.28 -13.46
CA GLY A 30 -14.10 -10.63 -12.31
C GLY A 30 -12.57 -10.72 -12.21
N PHE A 31 -11.92 -11.54 -13.05
CA PHE A 31 -10.45 -11.66 -13.09
C PHE A 31 -9.86 -10.74 -14.16
N SER A 32 -8.77 -10.07 -13.81
CA SER A 32 -7.91 -9.35 -14.75
C SER A 32 -6.45 -9.50 -14.33
N PHE A 33 -5.53 -9.33 -15.29
CA PHE A 33 -4.09 -9.35 -15.03
C PHE A 33 -3.38 -8.23 -15.77
N MET A 34 -2.21 -7.89 -15.28
CA MET A 34 -1.30 -6.93 -15.87
C MET A 34 0.08 -7.56 -16.05
N LEU A 35 0.71 -7.23 -17.17
CA LEU A 35 2.11 -7.52 -17.45
C LEU A 35 2.77 -6.21 -17.88
N GLY A 36 3.94 -5.92 -17.35
CA GLY A 36 4.67 -4.71 -17.68
C GLY A 36 6.17 -4.96 -17.72
N ARG A 37 6.87 -4.17 -18.51
CA ARG A 37 8.34 -4.11 -18.53
C ARG A 37 8.77 -2.68 -18.73
N THR A 38 9.74 -2.25 -17.94
CA THR A 38 10.46 -0.99 -18.12
C THR A 38 11.89 -1.30 -18.54
N ASP A 39 12.46 -0.46 -19.40
CA ASP A 39 13.86 -0.57 -19.84
C ASP A 39 14.55 0.76 -19.53
N GLY A 40 15.28 0.81 -18.42
CA GLY A 40 16.05 1.96 -17.95
C GLY A 40 17.50 1.98 -18.46
N GLY A 41 17.83 1.16 -19.44
CA GLY A 41 19.18 1.10 -20.02
C GLY A 41 20.24 0.41 -19.13
N THR A 42 20.16 0.56 -17.83
CA THR A 42 21.00 -0.15 -16.83
C THR A 42 20.18 -0.91 -15.80
N ALA A 43 18.86 -0.71 -15.77
CA ALA A 43 17.93 -1.39 -14.89
C ALA A 43 16.69 -1.77 -15.70
N GLU A 44 16.37 -3.04 -15.72
CA GLU A 44 15.14 -3.57 -16.32
C GLU A 44 14.20 -4.02 -15.21
N ASN A 45 12.94 -3.58 -15.23
CA ASN A 45 11.92 -4.06 -14.30
C ASN A 45 10.85 -4.82 -15.06
N THR A 46 10.44 -5.96 -14.51
CA THR A 46 9.31 -6.73 -14.99
C THR A 46 8.22 -6.74 -13.92
N ILE A 47 7.02 -6.35 -14.29
CA ILE A 47 5.87 -6.19 -13.39
C ILE A 47 4.81 -7.21 -13.77
N TYR A 48 4.32 -7.94 -12.78
CA TYR A 48 3.18 -8.85 -12.91
C TYR A 48 2.10 -8.44 -11.91
N GLY A 49 0.86 -8.46 -12.34
CA GLY A 49 -0.25 -8.18 -11.46
C GLY A 49 -1.48 -9.02 -11.79
N ALA A 50 -2.25 -9.33 -10.77
CA ALA A 50 -3.53 -10.00 -10.91
C ALA A 50 -4.57 -9.38 -9.97
N LYS A 51 -5.80 -9.29 -10.43
CA LYS A 51 -6.94 -8.83 -9.65
C LYS A 51 -8.12 -9.74 -9.89
N PHE A 52 -8.79 -10.11 -8.82
CA PHE A 52 -10.05 -10.83 -8.85
C PHE A 52 -11.07 -10.12 -8.00
N THR A 53 -12.25 -9.85 -8.56
CA THR A 53 -13.38 -9.23 -7.85
C THR A 53 -14.60 -10.10 -7.98
N THR A 54 -15.26 -10.38 -6.89
CA THR A 54 -16.52 -11.15 -6.85
C THR A 54 -17.51 -10.54 -5.86
N ASP A 55 -18.77 -10.64 -6.16
CA ASP A 55 -19.86 -10.28 -5.27
C ASP A 55 -20.49 -11.55 -4.70
N THR A 56 -20.63 -11.59 -3.37
CA THR A 56 -21.21 -12.72 -2.67
C THR A 56 -21.97 -12.25 -1.42
N ALA A 57 -23.19 -12.72 -1.26
CA ALA A 57 -24.02 -12.51 -0.05
C ALA A 57 -24.07 -11.04 0.47
N GLY A 58 -24.07 -10.07 -0.45
CA GLY A 58 -24.11 -8.63 -0.10
C GLY A 58 -22.75 -8.02 0.23
N ALA A 59 -21.67 -8.76 0.00
CA ALA A 59 -20.30 -8.29 0.08
C ALA A 59 -19.64 -8.28 -1.30
N THR A 60 -18.81 -7.27 -1.58
CA THR A 60 -17.87 -7.28 -2.70
C THR A 60 -16.48 -7.62 -2.16
N VAL A 61 -15.87 -8.68 -2.68
CA VAL A 61 -14.50 -9.08 -2.31
C VAL A 61 -13.57 -8.87 -3.49
N THR A 62 -12.50 -8.13 -3.28
CA THR A 62 -11.44 -7.92 -4.26
C THR A 62 -10.12 -8.44 -3.71
N LEU A 63 -9.48 -9.34 -4.44
CA LEU A 63 -8.10 -9.79 -4.21
C LEU A 63 -7.20 -9.11 -5.24
N LYS A 64 -6.03 -8.64 -4.80
CA LYS A 64 -5.02 -8.03 -5.65
C LYS A 64 -3.66 -8.63 -5.30
N TYR A 65 -2.89 -8.93 -6.33
CA TYR A 65 -1.49 -9.31 -6.20
C TYR A 65 -0.69 -8.56 -7.25
N ALA A 66 0.46 -8.04 -6.87
CA ALA A 66 1.43 -7.49 -7.79
C ALA A 66 2.83 -7.86 -7.34
N THR A 67 3.73 -8.04 -8.28
CA THR A 67 5.16 -8.20 -8.05
C THR A 67 5.93 -7.44 -9.11
N ASP A 68 7.06 -6.90 -8.69
CA ASP A 68 8.04 -6.22 -9.51
C ASP A 68 9.40 -6.88 -9.28
N GLU A 69 10.07 -7.25 -10.37
CA GLU A 69 11.40 -7.81 -10.36
C GLU A 69 12.32 -6.89 -11.15
N GLY A 70 13.28 -6.28 -10.47
CA GLY A 70 14.25 -5.38 -11.07
C GLY A 70 15.62 -6.04 -11.20
N ASP A 71 16.24 -5.87 -12.39
CA ASP A 71 17.65 -6.18 -12.63
C ASP A 71 18.43 -4.86 -12.68
N THR A 72 19.32 -4.64 -11.73
CA THR A 72 20.15 -3.43 -11.66
C THR A 72 21.37 -3.48 -12.60
N GLY A 73 21.47 -4.53 -13.46
CA GLY A 73 22.60 -4.69 -14.37
C GLY A 73 23.93 -5.04 -13.69
N THR A 74 23.93 -5.18 -12.38
CA THR A 74 25.07 -5.63 -11.59
C THR A 74 24.72 -7.00 -11.02
N ALA A 75 25.51 -8.02 -11.27
CA ALA A 75 25.25 -9.44 -10.98
C ALA A 75 24.96 -9.78 -9.49
N THR A 76 24.85 -8.80 -8.62
CA THR A 76 24.72 -9.01 -7.17
C THR A 76 23.51 -8.30 -6.51
N THR A 77 22.70 -7.57 -7.27
CA THR A 77 21.62 -6.78 -6.64
C THR A 77 20.35 -6.80 -7.50
N ASN A 78 19.66 -7.94 -7.57
CA ASN A 78 18.29 -7.95 -8.07
C ASN A 78 17.38 -7.44 -6.96
N THR A 79 16.55 -6.47 -7.27
CA THR A 79 15.52 -5.98 -6.36
C THR A 79 14.20 -6.66 -6.68
N SER A 80 13.42 -6.97 -5.68
CA SER A 80 12.06 -7.44 -5.88
C SER A 80 11.12 -6.75 -4.92
N ALA A 81 9.91 -6.49 -5.37
CA ALA A 81 8.83 -6.04 -4.53
C ALA A 81 7.58 -6.85 -4.82
N SER A 82 6.85 -7.22 -3.80
CA SER A 82 5.55 -7.87 -3.94
C SER A 82 4.50 -7.24 -3.04
N SER A 83 3.26 -7.29 -3.46
CA SER A 83 2.14 -6.80 -2.69
C SER A 83 0.93 -7.73 -2.85
N LEU A 84 0.29 -8.05 -1.74
CA LEU A 84 -0.95 -8.79 -1.67
C LEU A 84 -1.98 -7.94 -0.95
N GLY A 85 -3.13 -7.72 -1.57
CA GLY A 85 -4.22 -6.91 -1.01
C GLY A 85 -5.55 -7.63 -1.04
N VAL A 86 -6.34 -7.43 0.00
CA VAL A 86 -7.74 -7.88 0.10
C VAL A 86 -8.60 -6.68 0.46
N VAL A 87 -9.64 -6.43 -0.32
CA VAL A 87 -10.64 -5.40 -0.02
C VAL A 87 -12.01 -6.05 0.08
N ILE A 88 -12.70 -5.82 1.17
CA ILE A 88 -14.04 -6.35 1.43
C ILE A 88 -15.00 -5.18 1.64
N GLY A 89 -15.91 -4.98 0.71
CA GLY A 89 -17.01 -4.02 0.81
C GLY A 89 -18.25 -4.67 1.44
N LEU A 90 -18.78 -4.08 2.49
CA LEU A 90 -19.94 -4.55 3.25
C LEU A 90 -20.92 -3.38 3.46
N GLY A 91 -21.73 -3.07 2.46
CA GLY A 91 -22.61 -1.91 2.51
C GLY A 91 -21.82 -0.61 2.71
N ASN A 92 -21.96 0.02 3.86
CA ASN A 92 -21.27 1.28 4.19
C ASN A 92 -19.86 1.07 4.74
N ALA A 93 -19.44 -0.17 5.00
CA ALA A 93 -18.13 -0.50 5.52
C ALA A 93 -17.21 -1.05 4.43
N THR A 94 -15.94 -0.70 4.48
CA THR A 94 -14.89 -1.30 3.67
C THR A 94 -13.75 -1.72 4.59
N ILE A 95 -13.31 -2.97 4.47
CA ILE A 95 -12.15 -3.52 5.17
C ILE A 95 -11.06 -3.74 4.13
N THR A 96 -9.87 -3.25 4.40
CA THR A 96 -8.70 -3.44 3.54
C THR A 96 -7.60 -4.12 4.35
N MET A 97 -6.99 -5.15 3.79
CA MET A 97 -5.80 -5.80 4.34
C MET A 97 -4.74 -5.82 3.25
N ALA A 98 -3.50 -5.62 3.63
CA ALA A 98 -2.38 -5.66 2.69
C ALA A 98 -1.13 -6.23 3.35
N GLN A 99 -0.33 -6.89 2.54
CA GLN A 99 1.04 -7.28 2.85
C GLN A 99 1.93 -6.83 1.70
N ASN A 100 3.05 -6.21 2.04
CA ASN A 100 4.06 -5.78 1.09
C ASN A 100 5.40 -6.36 1.52
N GLU A 101 6.18 -6.75 0.55
CA GLU A 101 7.55 -7.22 0.74
C GLU A 101 8.45 -6.51 -0.28
N LYS A 102 9.60 -6.03 0.15
CA LYS A 102 10.59 -5.43 -0.73
C LYS A 102 11.96 -5.97 -0.36
N ASP A 103 12.62 -6.63 -1.31
CA ASP A 103 14.01 -7.06 -1.22
C ASP A 103 14.88 -6.17 -2.12
N THR A 104 15.89 -5.54 -1.55
CA THR A 104 16.83 -4.69 -2.28
C THR A 104 18.00 -5.46 -2.89
N GLY A 105 18.03 -6.80 -2.73
CA GLY A 105 19.07 -7.67 -3.26
C GLY A 105 20.40 -7.61 -2.50
N ASP A 106 20.49 -6.78 -1.46
CA ASP A 106 21.67 -6.74 -0.59
C ASP A 106 21.60 -7.89 0.43
N THR A 107 22.74 -8.54 0.68
CA THR A 107 22.81 -9.65 1.65
C THR A 107 22.81 -9.19 3.11
N VAL A 108 22.97 -7.90 3.35
CA VAL A 108 23.15 -7.32 4.69
C VAL A 108 22.00 -6.41 5.09
N THR A 109 21.29 -5.81 4.14
CA THR A 109 20.25 -4.81 4.41
C THR A 109 18.99 -5.05 3.59
N GLU A 110 17.85 -5.06 4.27
CA GLU A 110 16.52 -4.72 3.77
C GLU A 110 15.79 -5.77 2.94
N ALA A 111 15.19 -6.75 3.61
CA ALA A 111 13.92 -7.27 3.17
C ALA A 111 12.84 -6.66 4.08
N LEU A 112 12.23 -5.58 3.62
CA LEU A 112 11.16 -4.91 4.38
C LEU A 112 9.85 -5.67 4.16
N VAL A 113 9.28 -6.20 5.23
CA VAL A 113 7.96 -6.83 5.22
C VAL A 113 6.99 -5.91 5.95
N GLY A 114 5.96 -5.46 5.26
CA GLY A 114 4.92 -4.61 5.82
C GLY A 114 3.56 -5.29 5.77
N THR A 115 2.81 -5.22 6.85
CA THR A 115 1.42 -5.68 6.91
C THR A 115 0.52 -4.56 7.42
N GLY A 116 -0.72 -4.51 6.93
CA GLY A 116 -1.66 -3.49 7.37
C GLY A 116 -3.11 -3.95 7.24
N VAL A 117 -3.93 -3.41 8.13
CA VAL A 117 -5.39 -3.53 8.08
C VAL A 117 -6.00 -2.15 8.26
N GLY A 118 -6.98 -1.83 7.43
CA GLY A 118 -7.75 -0.59 7.51
C GLY A 118 -9.25 -0.85 7.45
N VAL A 119 -10.01 0.01 8.08
CA VAL A 119 -11.47 0.02 8.03
C VAL A 119 -11.93 1.43 7.67
N SER A 120 -12.85 1.53 6.74
CA SER A 120 -13.56 2.76 6.38
C SER A 120 -15.06 2.52 6.56
N TYR A 121 -15.75 3.49 7.14
CA TYR A 121 -17.20 3.43 7.35
C TYR A 121 -17.87 4.75 6.95
N VAL A 122 -18.77 4.67 5.98
CA VAL A 122 -19.58 5.81 5.52
C VAL A 122 -20.74 5.97 6.48
N VAL A 123 -20.67 6.99 7.33
CA VAL A 123 -21.72 7.34 8.31
C VAL A 123 -22.88 8.02 7.64
N SER A 124 -22.58 8.90 6.68
CA SER A 124 -23.56 9.64 5.87
C SER A 124 -22.92 10.05 4.54
N ASP A 125 -23.68 10.65 3.64
CA ASP A 125 -23.17 11.19 2.36
C ASP A 125 -22.02 12.21 2.53
N SER A 126 -21.90 12.79 3.72
CA SER A 126 -20.88 13.81 4.01
C SER A 126 -19.79 13.34 4.96
N VAL A 127 -19.95 12.21 5.66
CA VAL A 127 -19.04 11.78 6.74
C VAL A 127 -18.57 10.37 6.51
N THR A 128 -17.24 10.21 6.49
CA THR A 128 -16.58 8.91 6.49
C THR A 128 -15.59 8.83 7.65
N LEU A 129 -15.62 7.75 8.39
CA LEU A 129 -14.66 7.42 9.44
C LEU A 129 -13.67 6.40 8.92
N THR A 130 -12.41 6.51 9.34
CA THR A 130 -11.35 5.56 9.00
C THR A 130 -10.56 5.18 10.24
N ALA A 131 -10.08 3.93 10.26
CA ALA A 131 -9.11 3.48 11.26
C ALA A 131 -8.15 2.49 10.57
N TYR A 132 -6.90 2.47 10.98
CA TYR A 132 -5.92 1.52 10.45
C TYR A 132 -4.87 1.14 11.48
N SER A 133 -4.25 0.00 11.23
CA SER A 133 -3.05 -0.45 11.93
C SER A 133 -2.12 -1.08 10.90
N ALA A 134 -0.84 -0.72 10.95
CA ALA A 134 0.19 -1.25 10.09
C ALA A 134 1.45 -1.56 10.90
N SER A 135 2.19 -2.57 10.47
CA SER A 135 3.49 -2.91 11.00
C SER A 135 4.46 -3.18 9.85
N GLY A 136 5.73 -2.92 10.08
CA GLY A 136 6.80 -3.23 9.15
C GLY A 136 8.03 -3.69 9.90
N ASP A 137 8.63 -4.76 9.41
CA ASP A 137 9.83 -5.37 9.96
C ASP A 137 10.89 -5.47 8.87
N ASP A 138 12.16 -5.46 9.26
CA ASP A 138 13.26 -5.86 8.40
C ASP A 138 13.56 -7.35 8.66
N ASP A 139 13.33 -8.21 7.67
CA ASP A 139 13.47 -9.66 7.81
C ASP A 139 14.95 -10.10 7.91
N LYS A 140 15.88 -9.27 7.45
CA LYS A 140 17.33 -9.51 7.53
C LYS A 140 17.96 -8.87 8.77
N ASP A 141 17.40 -7.76 9.25
CA ASP A 141 17.80 -7.08 10.48
C ASP A 141 16.65 -7.13 11.51
N THR A 142 16.67 -8.13 12.38
CA THR A 142 15.67 -8.29 13.47
C THR A 142 15.65 -7.13 14.47
N THR A 143 16.38 -6.06 14.17
CA THR A 143 16.50 -4.88 15.03
C THR A 143 15.59 -3.74 14.64
N TYR A 144 14.87 -3.84 13.52
CA TYR A 144 13.97 -2.82 13.02
C TYR A 144 12.52 -3.29 13.07
N GLU A 145 11.68 -2.57 13.78
CA GLU A 145 10.22 -2.77 13.81
C GLU A 145 9.54 -1.41 13.82
N LEU A 146 8.62 -1.22 12.90
CA LEU A 146 7.76 -0.05 12.82
C LEU A 146 6.31 -0.45 13.02
N THR A 147 5.60 0.23 13.93
CA THR A 147 4.14 0.13 14.04
C THR A 147 3.53 1.50 13.84
N ASP A 148 2.44 1.57 13.07
CA ASP A 148 1.68 2.78 12.82
C ASP A 148 0.20 2.50 12.96
N THR A 149 -0.48 3.23 13.82
CA THR A 149 -1.92 3.14 14.01
C THR A 149 -2.55 4.51 13.86
N GLY A 150 -3.74 4.56 13.28
CA GLY A 150 -4.37 5.85 13.09
C GLY A 150 -5.88 5.77 12.96
N VAL A 151 -6.50 6.92 13.21
CA VAL A 151 -7.92 7.15 13.01
C VAL A 151 -8.13 8.44 12.25
N GLY A 152 -9.22 8.52 11.49
CA GLY A 152 -9.51 9.69 10.69
C GLY A 152 -10.99 9.93 10.50
N ILE A 153 -11.32 11.16 10.18
CA ILE A 153 -12.63 11.58 9.72
C ILE A 153 -12.48 12.44 8.47
N SER A 154 -13.28 12.14 7.46
CA SER A 154 -13.43 12.96 6.27
C SER A 154 -14.83 13.56 6.28
N TYR A 155 -14.92 14.88 6.10
CA TYR A 155 -16.18 15.62 6.06
C TYR A 155 -16.29 16.43 4.78
N THR A 156 -17.26 16.09 3.94
CA THR A 156 -17.60 16.85 2.74
C THR A 156 -18.41 18.07 3.15
N VAL A 157 -17.78 19.23 3.16
CA VAL A 157 -18.41 20.51 3.52
C VAL A 157 -19.38 20.98 2.43
N THR A 158 -18.93 20.83 1.18
CA THR A 158 -19.70 21.09 -0.05
C THR A 158 -19.05 20.33 -1.20
N PRO A 159 -19.73 20.11 -2.34
CA PRO A 159 -19.09 19.54 -3.51
C PRO A 159 -17.77 20.25 -3.86
N GLY A 160 -16.69 19.50 -3.98
CA GLY A 160 -15.34 20.03 -4.22
C GLY A 160 -14.59 20.53 -2.97
N MET A 161 -15.18 20.45 -1.77
CA MET A 161 -14.50 20.84 -0.51
C MET A 161 -14.63 19.72 0.53
N VAL A 162 -13.50 19.10 0.89
CA VAL A 162 -13.42 18.02 1.88
C VAL A 162 -12.41 18.37 2.96
N LEU A 163 -12.86 18.32 4.20
CA LEU A 163 -12.02 18.44 5.40
C LEU A 163 -11.63 17.04 5.87
N HIS A 164 -10.33 16.80 6.03
CA HIS A 164 -9.78 15.58 6.63
C HIS A 164 -9.11 15.92 7.95
N VAL A 165 -9.48 15.20 8.98
CA VAL A 165 -8.78 15.22 10.29
C VAL A 165 -8.29 13.81 10.55
N THR A 166 -6.99 13.67 10.78
CA THR A 166 -6.36 12.38 11.08
C THR A 166 -5.49 12.48 12.33
N HIS A 167 -5.47 11.44 13.11
CA HIS A 167 -4.55 11.25 14.22
C HIS A 167 -3.88 9.91 14.07
N ASN A 168 -2.55 9.89 14.16
CA ASN A 168 -1.77 8.67 14.10
C ASN A 168 -0.69 8.64 15.17
N ASP A 169 -0.44 7.44 15.68
CA ASP A 169 0.63 7.10 16.59
C ASP A 169 1.57 6.11 15.90
N GLN A 170 2.85 6.43 15.94
CA GLN A 170 3.91 5.67 15.31
C GLN A 170 4.97 5.30 16.35
N ASP A 171 5.32 4.03 16.42
CA ASP A 171 6.39 3.51 17.24
C ASP A 171 7.45 2.86 16.35
N LEU A 172 8.68 3.34 16.47
CA LEU A 172 9.85 2.79 15.79
C LEU A 172 10.79 2.20 16.82
N LYS A 173 11.12 0.94 16.68
CA LYS A 173 12.18 0.25 17.41
C LYS A 173 13.36 0.03 16.46
N ASN A 174 14.55 0.37 16.90
CA ASN A 174 15.78 0.21 16.14
C ASN A 174 16.95 -0.13 17.08
N GLY A 175 17.88 -0.97 16.61
CA GLY A 175 19.08 -1.36 17.33
C GLY A 175 19.13 -2.82 17.75
N SER A 176 20.33 -3.37 17.91
CA SER A 176 20.64 -4.81 18.05
C SER A 176 19.94 -5.56 19.21
N THR A 177 19.08 -4.91 19.96
CA THR A 177 18.22 -5.48 21.00
C THR A 177 17.01 -4.60 21.29
N TYR A 178 16.49 -3.86 20.28
CA TYR A 178 15.44 -2.85 20.48
C TYR A 178 15.79 -1.83 21.58
N THR A 179 17.07 -1.45 21.65
CA THR A 179 17.57 -0.56 22.71
C THR A 179 17.15 0.89 22.53
N THR A 180 16.70 1.26 21.33
CA THR A 180 16.18 2.59 21.04
C THR A 180 14.76 2.48 20.54
N SER A 181 13.81 3.08 21.25
CA SER A 181 12.45 3.25 20.79
C SER A 181 12.15 4.74 20.62
N THR A 182 11.53 5.08 19.51
CA THR A 182 11.04 6.43 19.25
C THR A 182 9.57 6.37 18.96
N SER A 183 8.76 7.05 19.78
CA SER A 183 7.32 7.17 19.56
C SER A 183 7.01 8.58 19.08
N ALA A 184 6.15 8.68 18.09
CA ALA A 184 5.66 9.95 17.57
C ALA A 184 4.14 9.90 17.44
N SER A 185 3.48 10.97 17.87
CA SER A 185 2.04 11.15 17.70
C SER A 185 1.79 12.40 16.86
N ARG A 186 0.92 12.29 15.87
CA ARG A 186 0.62 13.39 14.95
C ARG A 186 -0.88 13.54 14.72
N THR A 187 -1.36 14.77 14.85
CA THR A 187 -2.67 15.16 14.36
C THR A 187 -2.53 16.07 13.16
N SER A 188 -3.24 15.74 12.07
CA SER A 188 -3.24 16.54 10.84
C SER A 188 -4.67 17.00 10.54
N VAL A 189 -4.77 18.23 10.05
CA VAL A 189 -6.03 18.81 9.53
C VAL A 189 -5.74 19.31 8.13
N ASN A 190 -6.41 18.75 7.13
CA ASN A 190 -6.22 19.08 5.72
C ASN A 190 -7.55 19.48 5.10
N LEU A 191 -7.55 20.55 4.32
CA LEU A 191 -8.69 20.98 3.51
C LEU A 191 -8.35 20.80 2.04
N ASN A 192 -9.05 19.88 1.38
CA ASN A 192 -8.89 19.63 -0.06
C ASN A 192 -9.96 20.40 -0.83
N LEU A 193 -9.50 21.15 -1.83
CA LEU A 193 -10.34 21.93 -2.73
C LEU A 193 -10.16 21.42 -4.16
N THR A 194 -11.26 21.05 -4.82
CA THR A 194 -11.29 20.65 -6.23
C THR A 194 -12.16 21.63 -7.00
N PHE A 195 -11.61 22.23 -8.06
CA PHE A 195 -12.25 23.24 -8.90
C PHE A 195 -12.56 22.69 -10.28
#